data_354eaf52ef8e8295c69f53aaa459f7ca
#
_entry.id   354eaf52ef8e8295c69f53aaa459f7ca
#
_cell.length_a   1.000
_cell.length_b   1.000
_cell.length_c   1.000
_cell.angle_alpha   90.00
_cell.angle_beta   90.00
_cell.angle_gamma   90.00
#
_symmetry.space_group_name_H-M   'P 1'
#
loop_
_entity.id
_entity.type
_entity.pdbx_description
1 polymer ?
#
loop_
_entity_poly.entity_id
_entity_poly.type
_entity_poly.pdbx_seq_one_letter_code
_entity_poly.pdbx_strand_id
1 'polypeptide(L)'
;MNQILKLSIAEEFKNTPMGFLRIKKNLDILHFSDAETENHLKEILLSTSLKDIETKGKNHYFKHVKHNAILTVNSHSFTIITAKQITKRQNSVS
;
A
#
# COMPACT_ATOMS: atom_id res chain seq x y z
N MET A 1 -8.41 12.36 -6.37
CA MET A 1 -6.92 12.29 -6.31
C MET A 1 -6.33 12.85 -7.60
N ASN A 2 -5.32 13.67 -7.50
CA ASN A 2 -4.60 14.13 -8.68
C ASN A 2 -3.18 13.57 -8.67
N GLN A 3 -2.49 13.71 -9.82
CA GLN A 3 -1.16 13.15 -9.99
C GLN A 3 -0.14 13.74 -9.03
N ILE A 4 -0.23 15.05 -8.76
CA ILE A 4 0.71 15.72 -7.87
C ILE A 4 0.60 15.15 -6.46
N LEU A 5 -0.62 14.97 -5.96
CA LEU A 5 -0.83 14.41 -4.62
C LEU A 5 -0.35 12.97 -4.55
N LYS A 6 -0.62 12.17 -5.59
CA LYS A 6 -0.14 10.78 -5.64
C LYS A 6 1.38 10.73 -5.54
N LEU A 7 2.08 11.58 -6.28
CA LEU A 7 3.53 11.63 -6.25
C LEU A 7 4.04 12.06 -4.88
N SER A 8 3.38 13.03 -4.25
CA SER A 8 3.74 13.46 -2.90
C SER A 8 3.61 12.32 -1.89
N ILE A 9 2.52 11.57 -1.98
CA ILE A 9 2.32 10.43 -1.10
C ILE A 9 3.41 9.38 -1.31
N ALA A 10 3.73 9.08 -2.56
CA ALA A 10 4.76 8.09 -2.88
C ALA A 10 6.14 8.51 -2.39
N GLU A 11 6.42 9.81 -2.35
CA GLU A 11 7.71 10.32 -1.88
C GLU A 11 7.79 10.42 -0.36
N GLU A 12 6.66 10.67 0.30
CA GLU A 12 6.67 11.05 1.71
C GLU A 12 5.91 10.10 2.63
N PHE A 13 5.44 8.97 2.12
CA PHE A 13 4.67 8.06 2.97
C PHE A 13 5.50 7.56 4.15
N LYS A 14 4.79 7.27 5.24
CA LYS A 14 5.41 6.86 6.50
C LYS A 14 4.90 5.52 6.94
N ASN A 15 5.74 4.80 7.65
CA ASN A 15 5.40 3.53 8.28
C ASN A 15 5.91 3.54 9.71
N THR A 16 5.26 2.76 10.55
CA THR A 16 5.77 2.49 11.89
C THR A 16 6.45 1.12 11.90
N PRO A 17 7.38 0.87 12.84
CA PRO A 17 8.02 -0.45 12.91
C PRO A 17 7.02 -1.60 13.02
N MET A 18 6.00 -1.45 13.86
CA MET A 18 4.97 -2.47 13.98
C MET A 18 4.13 -2.57 12.73
N GLY A 19 3.91 -1.42 12.07
CA GLY A 19 3.18 -1.36 10.81
C GLY A 19 3.87 -2.15 9.72
N PHE A 20 5.20 -2.07 9.63
CA PHE A 20 5.96 -2.82 8.64
C PHE A 20 5.74 -4.32 8.76
N LEU A 21 5.81 -4.85 9.98
CA LEU A 21 5.62 -6.28 10.17
C LEU A 21 4.23 -6.72 9.72
N ARG A 22 3.22 -5.93 10.10
CA ARG A 22 1.84 -6.22 9.73
C ARG A 22 1.64 -6.16 8.22
N ILE A 23 2.23 -5.15 7.57
CA ILE A 23 2.17 -4.99 6.12
C ILE A 23 2.81 -6.18 5.43
N LYS A 24 4.00 -6.58 5.86
CA LYS A 24 4.70 -7.73 5.28
C LYS A 24 3.87 -9.00 5.40
N LYS A 25 3.26 -9.20 6.55
CA LYS A 25 2.44 -10.37 6.80
C LYS A 25 1.20 -10.35 5.91
N ASN A 26 0.52 -9.22 5.85
CA ASN A 26 -0.73 -9.11 5.09
C ASN A 26 -0.52 -9.22 3.59
N LEU A 27 0.63 -8.75 3.08
CA LEU A 27 0.95 -8.83 1.66
C LEU A 27 1.73 -10.09 1.29
N ASP A 28 2.00 -10.95 2.28
CA ASP A 28 2.74 -12.20 2.07
C ASP A 28 4.17 -11.94 1.57
N ILE A 29 4.82 -10.96 2.16
CA ILE A 29 6.20 -10.60 1.82
C ILE A 29 7.10 -10.55 3.06
N LEU A 30 6.89 -11.49 3.99
CA LEU A 30 7.69 -11.55 5.22
C LEU A 30 9.17 -11.70 4.96
N HIS A 31 9.54 -12.26 3.81
CA HIS A 31 10.94 -12.43 3.43
C HIS A 31 11.60 -11.13 2.91
N PHE A 32 10.84 -10.08 2.70
CA PHE A 32 11.40 -8.80 2.27
C PHE A 32 12.08 -8.11 3.44
N SER A 33 13.21 -7.43 3.16
CA SER A 33 13.80 -6.51 4.13
C SER A 33 12.91 -5.28 4.25
N ASP A 34 13.20 -4.42 5.23
CA ASP A 34 12.45 -3.17 5.37
C ASP A 34 12.63 -2.29 4.13
N ALA A 35 13.86 -2.23 3.58
CA ALA A 35 14.11 -1.45 2.37
C ALA A 35 13.35 -2.01 1.17
N GLU A 36 13.33 -3.33 1.02
CA GLU A 36 12.58 -3.97 -0.06
C GLU A 36 11.08 -3.72 0.07
N THR A 37 10.57 -3.77 1.32
CA THR A 37 9.16 -3.50 1.58
C THR A 37 8.82 -2.05 1.22
N GLU A 38 9.66 -1.11 1.60
CA GLU A 38 9.45 0.30 1.32
C GLU A 38 9.44 0.55 -0.19
N ASN A 39 10.39 -0.04 -0.92
CA ASN A 39 10.43 0.07 -2.37
C ASN A 39 9.18 -0.54 -3.01
N HIS A 40 8.72 -1.66 -2.50
CA HIS A 40 7.51 -2.32 -3.00
C HIS A 40 6.28 -1.46 -2.79
N LEU A 41 6.14 -0.86 -1.60
CA LEU A 41 5.03 0.04 -1.30
C LEU A 41 5.06 1.27 -2.20
N LYS A 42 6.24 1.84 -2.42
CA LYS A 42 6.40 3.00 -3.29
C LYS A 42 5.99 2.64 -4.72
N GLU A 43 6.39 1.47 -5.19
CA GLU A 43 6.01 0.98 -6.52
C GLU A 43 4.49 0.89 -6.66
N ILE A 44 3.83 0.33 -5.64
CA ILE A 44 2.37 0.21 -5.66
C ILE A 44 1.73 1.59 -5.71
N LEU A 45 2.19 2.52 -4.87
CA LEU A 45 1.62 3.86 -4.83
C LEU A 45 1.80 4.58 -6.18
N LEU A 46 2.99 4.46 -6.79
CA LEU A 46 3.28 5.13 -8.05
C LEU A 46 2.52 4.53 -9.23
N SER A 47 2.35 3.22 -9.23
CA SER A 47 1.75 2.54 -10.39
C SER A 47 0.24 2.35 -10.29
N THR A 48 -0.38 2.73 -9.17
CA THR A 48 -1.85 2.68 -9.07
C THR A 48 -2.45 3.79 -9.94
N SER A 49 -3.40 3.42 -10.80
CA SER A 49 -4.10 4.39 -11.64
C SER A 49 -4.94 5.33 -10.78
N LEU A 50 -5.00 6.61 -11.16
CA LEU A 50 -5.77 7.59 -10.41
C LEU A 50 -7.23 7.18 -10.23
N LYS A 51 -7.81 6.53 -11.24
CA LYS A 51 -9.19 6.05 -11.19
C LYS A 51 -9.40 4.95 -10.15
N ASP A 52 -8.33 4.30 -9.72
CA ASP A 52 -8.39 3.21 -8.74
C ASP A 52 -8.03 3.69 -7.34
N ILE A 53 -7.92 4.99 -7.15
CA ILE A 53 -7.66 5.58 -5.85
C ILE A 53 -8.95 6.26 -5.38
N GLU A 54 -9.47 5.78 -4.26
CA GLU A 54 -10.70 6.31 -3.71
C GLU A 54 -10.40 7.04 -2.41
N THR A 55 -10.99 8.22 -2.22
CA THR A 55 -10.81 8.98 -0.98
C THR A 55 -12.12 8.95 -0.22
N LYS A 56 -12.06 8.46 1.01
CA LYS A 56 -13.21 8.42 1.91
C LYS A 56 -12.77 8.88 3.29
N GLY A 57 -13.46 9.90 3.82
CA GLY A 57 -13.13 10.46 5.11
C GLY A 57 -11.68 10.95 5.13
N LYS A 58 -10.89 10.44 6.04
CA LYS A 58 -9.50 10.88 6.22
C LYS A 58 -8.48 10.02 5.50
N ASN A 59 -8.93 9.08 4.66
CA ASN A 59 -8.04 8.10 4.07
C ASN A 59 -8.16 8.04 2.56
N HIS A 60 -7.03 7.72 1.92
CA HIS A 60 -6.96 7.38 0.50
C HIS A 60 -6.76 5.88 0.40
N TYR A 61 -7.53 5.24 -0.48
CA TYR A 61 -7.45 3.80 -0.70
C TYR A 61 -6.88 3.55 -2.09
N PHE A 62 -5.67 3.01 -2.15
CA PHE A 62 -4.98 2.69 -3.39
C PHE A 62 -5.22 1.22 -3.71
N LYS A 63 -6.03 0.95 -4.72
CA LYS A 63 -6.34 -0.40 -5.13
C LYS A 63 -5.53 -0.76 -6.37
N HIS A 64 -4.55 -1.63 -6.21
CA HIS A 64 -3.67 -2.04 -7.31
C HIS A 64 -3.93 -3.51 -7.65
N VAL A 65 -4.70 -3.73 -8.72
CA VAL A 65 -5.14 -5.09 -9.09
C VAL A 65 -3.97 -5.98 -9.45
N LYS A 66 -3.03 -5.47 -10.24
CA LYS A 66 -1.89 -6.24 -10.72
C LYS A 66 -1.01 -6.75 -9.58
N HIS A 67 -0.81 -5.94 -8.55
CA HIS A 67 -0.05 -6.35 -7.37
C HIS A 67 -0.94 -7.00 -6.31
N ASN A 68 -2.24 -7.10 -6.58
CA ASN A 68 -3.20 -7.69 -5.66
C ASN A 68 -3.13 -7.04 -4.27
N ALA A 69 -3.09 -5.72 -4.25
CA ALA A 69 -2.90 -4.99 -3.00
C ALA A 69 -3.84 -3.80 -2.88
N ILE A 70 -4.28 -3.53 -1.65
CA ILE A 70 -4.95 -2.28 -1.30
C ILE A 70 -4.14 -1.65 -0.19
N LEU A 71 -3.71 -0.41 -0.41
CA LEU A 71 -3.02 0.38 0.60
C LEU A 71 -3.95 1.48 1.09
N THR A 72 -4.09 1.60 2.40
CA THR A 72 -4.86 2.68 3.01
C THR A 72 -3.88 3.69 3.59
N VAL A 73 -3.95 4.92 3.13
CA VAL A 73 -3.02 5.99 3.51
C VAL A 73 -3.79 7.14 4.14
N ASN A 74 -3.34 7.60 5.31
CA ASN A 74 -3.95 8.77 5.94
C ASN A 74 -3.68 10.01 5.09
N SER A 75 -4.72 10.81 4.84
CA SER A 75 -4.63 11.95 3.95
C SER A 75 -3.82 13.12 4.52
N HIS A 76 -3.63 13.16 5.83
CA HIS A 76 -2.89 14.25 6.49
C HIS A 76 -1.43 13.88 6.71
N SER A 77 -1.17 12.73 7.31
CA SER A 77 0.17 12.33 7.68
C SER A 77 0.89 11.50 6.63
N PHE A 78 0.15 10.99 5.64
CA PHE A 78 0.63 10.03 4.64
C PHE A 78 1.13 8.73 5.27
N THR A 79 0.66 8.43 6.48
CA THR A 79 0.98 7.16 7.13
C THR A 79 0.19 6.05 6.46
N ILE A 80 0.85 4.96 6.11
CA ILE A 80 0.16 3.77 5.63
C ILE A 80 -0.48 3.09 6.82
N ILE A 81 -1.79 3.13 6.87
CA ILE A 81 -2.58 2.60 7.99
C ILE A 81 -2.71 1.09 7.86
N THR A 82 -3.04 0.63 6.67
CA THR A 82 -3.15 -0.81 6.38
C THR A 82 -2.68 -1.09 4.97
N ALA A 83 -2.24 -2.32 4.77
CA ALA A 83 -1.98 -2.88 3.46
C ALA A 83 -2.47 -4.32 3.51
N LYS A 84 -3.22 -4.72 2.49
CA LYS A 84 -3.75 -6.08 2.45
C LYS A 84 -3.97 -6.52 1.01
N GLN A 85 -4.10 -7.82 0.81
CA GLN A 85 -4.40 -8.36 -0.51
C GLN A 85 -5.86 -8.11 -0.86
N ILE A 86 -6.12 -7.83 -2.14
CA ILE A 86 -7.49 -7.64 -2.64
C ILE A 86 -8.24 -8.97 -2.53
N THR A 87 -7.60 -10.04 -3.04
CA THR A 87 -8.12 -11.39 -2.89
C THR A 87 -7.08 -12.22 -2.17
N LYS A 88 -7.50 -12.91 -1.12
CA LYS A 88 -6.60 -13.76 -0.38
C LYS A 88 -6.24 -14.96 -1.24
N ARG A 89 -4.96 -15.13 -1.55
CA ARG A 89 -4.51 -16.28 -2.30
C ARG A 89 -4.57 -17.51 -1.42
N GLN A 90 -5.20 -18.57 -1.93
CA GLN A 90 -5.15 -19.86 -1.30
C GLN A 90 -3.89 -20.56 -1.75
N ASN A 91 -3.24 -21.11 -0.84
CA ASN A 91 -2.15 -21.98 -1.20
C ASN A 91 -2.75 -23.28 -1.68
N SER A 92 -2.88 -23.57 -2.37
CA SER A 92 -3.36 -24.63 -2.63
C SER A 92 -3.13 -25.53 -2.69
N VAL A 93 -3.26 -25.75 -2.73
CA VAL A 93 -3.39 -26.23 -2.87
C VAL A 93 -3.74 -26.78 -2.92
N SER A 94 -3.85 -26.64 -3.01
CA SER A 94 -4.15 -26.89 -3.24
C SER A 94 -4.30 -27.14 -3.46
#